data_bc6cab1621a0a354aee683fbacbc72b9
#
_entry.id   bc6cab1621a0a354aee683fbacbc72b9
#
_cell.length_a   1.000
_cell.length_b   1.000
_cell.length_c   1.000
_cell.angle_alpha   90.00
_cell.angle_beta   90.00
_cell.angle_gamma   90.00
#
_symmetry.space_group_name_H-M   'P 1'
#
loop_
_entity.id
_entity.type
_entity.pdbx_description
1 polymer ?
#
loop_
_entity_poly.entity_id
_entity_poly.type
_entity_poly.pdbx_seq_one_letter_code
_entity_poly.pdbx_strand_id
1 'polypeptide(L)'
;MRLDKLVKATVDALDDIKGRDIVVLDVRKLTSLFDKIVIASADSTRQAKAMSNNVQEKLKGAGAKVYGVEGEQVGEWILVDLGAIIVHIMQPAIRQHYNLEELWTPPRAARRRASSVTAAGE
;
A
#
# COMPACT_ATOMS: atom_id res chain seq x y z
N MET A 1 -5.21 -17.35 -6.25
CA MET A 1 -6.19 -16.26 -6.32
C MET A 1 -5.77 -15.31 -7.43
N ARG A 2 -6.72 -14.83 -8.21
CA ARG A 2 -6.43 -13.90 -9.30
C ARG A 2 -5.97 -12.56 -8.75
N LEU A 3 -5.14 -11.86 -9.51
CA LEU A 3 -4.55 -10.59 -9.08
C LEU A 3 -5.63 -9.55 -8.75
N ASP A 4 -6.64 -9.41 -9.58
CA ASP A 4 -7.71 -8.43 -9.36
C ASP A 4 -8.49 -8.71 -8.07
N LYS A 5 -8.73 -9.98 -7.76
CA LYS A 5 -9.40 -10.37 -6.52
C LYS A 5 -8.50 -10.15 -5.31
N LEU A 6 -7.22 -10.42 -5.47
CA LEU A 6 -6.23 -10.18 -4.41
C LEU A 6 -6.14 -8.69 -4.06
N VAL A 7 -6.12 -7.84 -5.09
CA VAL A 7 -6.14 -6.38 -4.91
C VAL A 7 -7.41 -5.94 -4.18
N LYS A 8 -8.56 -6.42 -4.64
CA LYS A 8 -9.83 -6.04 -4.03
C LYS A 8 -9.91 -6.46 -2.57
N ALA A 9 -9.51 -7.69 -2.27
CA ALA A 9 -9.52 -8.19 -0.89
C ALA A 9 -8.59 -7.35 -0.01
N THR A 10 -7.43 -6.97 -0.53
CA THR A 10 -6.46 -6.15 0.19
C THR A 10 -7.03 -4.76 0.48
N VAL A 11 -7.59 -4.11 -0.53
CA VAL A 11 -8.18 -2.77 -0.37
C VAL A 11 -9.35 -2.83 0.62
N ASP A 12 -10.22 -3.82 0.48
CA ASP A 12 -11.36 -3.98 1.40
C ASP A 12 -10.90 -4.19 2.84
N ALA A 13 -9.84 -4.98 3.04
CA ALA A 13 -9.30 -5.23 4.38
C ALA A 13 -8.74 -3.97 5.02
N LEU A 14 -8.10 -3.10 4.23
CA LEU A 14 -7.58 -1.82 4.71
C LEU A 14 -8.72 -0.86 5.02
N ASP A 15 -9.71 -0.81 4.14
CA ASP A 15 -10.87 0.07 4.29
C ASP A 15 -11.70 -0.29 5.51
N ASP A 16 -11.83 -1.57 5.83
CA ASP A 16 -12.57 -2.05 6.99
C ASP A 16 -12.05 -1.47 8.31
N ILE A 17 -10.75 -1.18 8.37
CA ILE A 17 -10.12 -0.60 9.55
C ILE A 17 -9.90 0.91 9.35
N LYS A 18 -10.67 1.50 8.47
CA LYS A 18 -10.68 2.94 8.21
C LYS A 18 -9.36 3.48 7.67
N GLY A 19 -8.65 2.66 6.90
CA GLY A 19 -7.46 3.10 6.18
C GLY A 19 -7.82 4.26 5.25
N ARG A 20 -6.94 5.25 5.18
CA ARG A 20 -7.18 6.46 4.38
C ARG A 20 -6.25 6.52 3.19
N ASP A 21 -6.68 7.24 2.17
CA ASP A 21 -5.89 7.53 0.98
C ASP A 21 -5.28 6.27 0.38
N ILE A 22 -6.13 5.26 0.20
CA ILE A 22 -5.71 3.97 -0.33
C ILE A 22 -5.43 4.11 -1.82
N VAL A 23 -4.20 3.80 -2.21
CA VAL A 23 -3.74 3.90 -3.60
C VAL A 23 -3.24 2.55 -4.06
N VAL A 24 -3.59 2.17 -5.28
CA VAL A 24 -3.10 0.96 -5.92
C VAL A 24 -2.26 1.37 -7.12
N LEU A 25 -1.00 0.94 -7.14
CA LEU A 25 -0.08 1.23 -8.22
C LEU A 25 0.26 -0.04 -8.98
N ASP A 26 0.15 0.01 -10.31
CA ASP A 26 0.58 -1.08 -11.17
C ASP A 26 2.06 -0.84 -11.49
N VAL A 27 2.91 -1.76 -11.04
CA VAL A 27 4.36 -1.60 -11.18
C VAL A 27 4.98 -2.69 -12.07
N ARG A 28 4.14 -3.41 -12.83
CA ARG A 28 4.62 -4.52 -13.67
C ARG A 28 5.63 -4.08 -14.73
N LYS A 29 5.54 -2.84 -15.17
CA LYS A 29 6.50 -2.30 -16.15
C LYS A 29 7.79 -1.80 -15.52
N LEU A 30 7.83 -1.69 -14.20
CA LEU A 30 8.97 -1.14 -13.46
C LEU A 30 9.79 -2.22 -12.76
N THR A 31 9.19 -3.35 -12.44
CA THR A 31 9.86 -4.45 -11.76
C THR A 31 9.19 -5.77 -12.10
N SER A 32 9.96 -6.85 -12.05
CA SER A 32 9.45 -8.21 -12.20
C SER A 32 9.22 -8.89 -10.85
N LEU A 33 9.52 -8.21 -9.74
CA LEU A 33 9.45 -8.81 -8.41
C LEU A 33 8.03 -8.95 -7.88
N PHE A 34 7.16 -8.02 -8.25
CA PHE A 34 5.75 -8.03 -7.85
C PHE A 34 4.96 -7.20 -8.85
N ASP A 35 3.63 -7.31 -8.79
CA ASP A 35 2.75 -6.69 -9.79
C ASP A 35 2.14 -5.37 -9.36
N LYS A 36 1.79 -5.27 -8.08
CA LYS A 36 1.10 -4.10 -7.53
C LYS A 36 1.70 -3.66 -6.22
N ILE A 37 1.58 -2.37 -5.97
CA ILE A 37 1.84 -1.81 -4.64
C ILE A 37 0.54 -1.19 -4.16
N VAL A 38 0.16 -1.47 -2.93
CA VAL A 38 -1.01 -0.84 -2.29
C VAL A 38 -0.49 -0.03 -1.12
N ILE A 39 -0.84 1.24 -1.08
CA ILE A 39 -0.40 2.16 -0.02
C ILE A 39 -1.65 2.70 0.67
N ALA A 40 -1.64 2.67 1.99
CA ALA A 40 -2.73 3.22 2.80
C ALA A 40 -2.17 4.00 3.97
N SER A 41 -2.89 5.02 4.40
CA SER A 41 -2.52 5.81 5.56
C SER A 41 -3.26 5.33 6.81
N ALA A 42 -2.54 5.26 7.91
CA ALA A 42 -3.07 5.00 9.24
C ALA A 42 -2.78 6.20 10.12
N ASP A 43 -3.72 6.56 10.99
CA ASP A 43 -3.57 7.75 11.83
C ASP A 43 -2.84 7.49 13.15
N SER A 44 -2.58 6.23 13.47
CA SER A 44 -1.91 5.86 14.71
C SER A 44 -1.20 4.52 14.54
N THR A 45 -0.28 4.25 15.45
CA THR A 45 0.40 2.94 15.53
C THR A 45 -0.62 1.81 15.71
N ARG A 46 -1.59 2.03 16.59
CA ARG A 46 -2.63 1.05 16.87
C ARG A 46 -3.45 0.72 15.62
N GLN A 47 -3.86 1.75 14.88
CA GLN A 47 -4.60 1.56 13.65
C GLN A 47 -3.75 0.85 12.59
N ALA A 48 -2.48 1.24 12.45
CA ALA A 48 -1.59 0.61 11.49
C ALA A 48 -1.46 -0.89 11.76
N LYS A 49 -1.29 -1.27 13.01
CA LYS A 49 -1.21 -2.68 13.40
C LYS A 49 -2.51 -3.41 13.13
N ALA A 50 -3.65 -2.79 13.43
CA ALA A 50 -4.96 -3.37 13.17
C ALA A 50 -5.19 -3.57 11.66
N MET A 51 -4.78 -2.61 10.85
CA MET A 51 -4.87 -2.73 9.39
C MET A 51 -4.02 -3.90 8.89
N SER A 52 -2.79 -4.01 9.36
CA SER A 52 -1.91 -5.11 9.00
C SER A 52 -2.51 -6.46 9.37
N ASN A 53 -3.01 -6.59 10.58
CA ASN A 53 -3.64 -7.82 11.04
C ASN A 53 -4.86 -8.17 10.21
N ASN A 54 -5.68 -7.18 9.88
CA ASN A 54 -6.89 -7.43 9.08
C ASN A 54 -6.55 -7.89 7.66
N VAL A 55 -5.53 -7.29 7.06
CA VAL A 55 -5.04 -7.75 5.74
C VAL A 55 -4.59 -9.20 5.83
N GLN A 56 -3.76 -9.52 6.82
CA GLN A 56 -3.23 -10.87 6.98
C GLN A 56 -4.36 -11.90 7.16
N GLU A 57 -5.29 -11.62 8.06
CA GLU A 57 -6.38 -12.54 8.35
C GLU A 57 -7.29 -12.74 7.15
N LYS A 58 -7.71 -11.66 6.52
CA LYS A 58 -8.63 -11.74 5.39
C LYS A 58 -8.00 -12.41 4.19
N LEU A 59 -6.76 -12.12 3.91
CA LEU A 59 -6.08 -12.73 2.76
C LEU A 59 -5.79 -14.21 3.01
N LYS A 60 -5.36 -14.57 4.19
CA LYS A 60 -5.18 -15.99 4.55
C LYS A 60 -6.50 -16.73 4.48
N GLY A 61 -7.58 -16.13 4.99
CA GLY A 61 -8.91 -16.73 4.94
C GLY A 61 -9.42 -16.94 3.52
N ALA A 62 -8.97 -16.13 2.59
CA ALA A 62 -9.32 -16.25 1.18
C ALA A 62 -8.39 -17.19 0.39
N GLY A 63 -7.42 -17.81 1.07
CA GLY A 63 -6.50 -18.74 0.45
C GLY A 63 -5.22 -18.14 -0.06
N ALA A 64 -4.98 -16.86 0.19
CA ALA A 64 -3.73 -16.20 -0.21
C ALA A 64 -2.65 -16.45 0.83
N LYS A 65 -1.39 -16.39 0.39
CA LYS A 65 -0.25 -16.58 1.28
C LYS A 65 0.32 -15.22 1.69
N VAL A 66 0.65 -15.09 2.97
CA VAL A 66 1.41 -13.96 3.48
C VAL A 66 2.86 -14.40 3.60
N TYR A 67 3.74 -13.79 2.81
CA TYR A 67 5.15 -14.16 2.76
C TYR A 67 5.97 -13.54 3.88
N GLY A 68 5.53 -12.39 4.39
CA GLY A 68 6.23 -11.74 5.48
C GLY A 68 5.56 -10.44 5.87
N VAL A 69 5.90 -9.96 7.06
CA VAL A 69 5.42 -8.69 7.59
C VAL A 69 6.59 -8.03 8.29
N GLU A 70 6.80 -6.74 8.02
CA GLU A 70 7.87 -5.98 8.64
C GLU A 70 7.37 -4.66 9.18
N GLY A 71 8.00 -4.15 10.23
CA GLY A 71 7.70 -2.86 10.81
C GLY A 71 6.58 -2.85 11.84
N GLU A 72 6.04 -4.00 12.21
CA GLU A 72 4.90 -4.09 13.14
C GLU A 72 5.21 -3.55 14.53
N GLN A 73 6.43 -3.71 15.00
CA GLN A 73 6.77 -3.29 16.37
C GLN A 73 6.68 -1.78 16.54
N VAL A 74 7.21 -1.04 15.58
CA VAL A 74 7.16 0.43 15.62
C VAL A 74 5.80 0.95 15.16
N GLY A 75 5.27 0.38 14.06
CA GLY A 75 3.93 0.73 13.58
C GLY A 75 3.82 2.06 12.85
N GLU A 76 4.93 2.67 12.46
CA GLU A 76 4.91 3.89 11.66
C GLU A 76 4.85 3.57 10.17
N TRP A 77 5.43 2.45 9.79
CA TRP A 77 5.46 1.96 8.42
C TRP A 77 5.49 0.45 8.48
N ILE A 78 4.36 -0.18 8.16
CA ILE A 78 4.25 -1.64 8.14
C ILE A 78 4.18 -2.09 6.70
N LEU A 79 4.99 -3.08 6.37
CA LEU A 79 4.99 -3.70 5.05
C LEU A 79 4.42 -5.12 5.18
N VAL A 80 3.44 -5.44 4.33
CA VAL A 80 2.89 -6.79 4.25
C VAL A 80 3.17 -7.33 2.86
N ASP A 81 3.94 -8.42 2.80
CA ASP A 81 4.33 -9.04 1.53
C ASP A 81 3.35 -10.15 1.19
N LEU A 82 2.58 -9.94 0.12
CA LEU A 82 1.61 -10.92 -0.38
C LEU A 82 2.10 -11.58 -1.68
N GLY A 83 3.38 -11.39 -2.02
CA GLY A 83 3.96 -11.95 -3.23
C GLY A 83 3.73 -11.07 -4.45
N ALA A 84 2.56 -11.17 -5.05
CA ALA A 84 2.21 -10.33 -6.20
C ALA A 84 1.91 -8.89 -5.82
N ILE A 85 1.58 -8.65 -4.55
CA ILE A 85 1.25 -7.33 -4.02
C ILE A 85 2.11 -7.05 -2.79
N ILE A 86 2.68 -5.85 -2.73
CA ILE A 86 3.34 -5.35 -1.53
C ILE A 86 2.45 -4.26 -0.94
N VAL A 87 2.04 -4.42 0.30
CA VAL A 87 1.17 -3.48 0.99
C VAL A 87 2.00 -2.62 1.91
N HIS A 88 1.85 -1.31 1.79
CA HIS A 88 2.51 -0.33 2.67
C HIS A 88 1.44 0.39 3.48
N ILE A 89 1.50 0.24 4.80
CA ILE A 89 0.62 0.93 5.74
C ILE A 89 1.49 1.95 6.44
N MET A 90 1.24 3.23 6.20
CA MET A 90 2.14 4.31 6.63
C MET A 90 1.37 5.39 7.37
N GLN A 91 1.97 5.91 8.43
CA GLN A 91 1.42 7.10 9.06
C GLN A 91 1.71 8.30 8.17
N PRO A 92 0.87 9.35 8.21
CA PRO A 92 0.95 10.43 7.22
C PRO A 92 2.31 11.11 7.10
N ALA A 93 2.98 11.38 8.20
CA ALA A 93 4.30 12.03 8.16
C ALA A 93 5.34 11.17 7.44
N ILE A 94 5.30 9.85 7.68
CA ILE A 94 6.22 8.91 7.03
C ILE A 94 5.88 8.80 5.55
N ARG A 95 4.59 8.71 5.22
CA ARG A 95 4.15 8.60 3.83
C ARG A 95 4.59 9.82 3.02
N GLN A 96 4.42 11.01 3.57
CA GLN A 96 4.80 12.25 2.92
C GLN A 96 6.31 12.34 2.73
N HIS A 97 7.06 11.96 3.74
CA HIS A 97 8.53 12.03 3.72
C HIS A 97 9.14 11.13 2.64
N TYR A 98 8.68 9.88 2.56
CA TYR A 98 9.26 8.91 1.63
C TYR A 98 8.63 8.94 0.24
N ASN A 99 7.37 9.34 0.15
CA ASN A 99 6.66 9.52 -1.12
C ASN A 99 6.84 8.35 -2.10
N LEU A 100 6.47 7.15 -1.65
CA LEU A 100 6.61 5.92 -2.46
C LEU A 100 5.82 5.99 -3.76
N GLU A 101 4.70 6.70 -3.76
CA GLU A 101 3.84 6.83 -4.93
C GLU A 101 4.61 7.42 -6.10
N GLU A 102 5.43 8.43 -5.85
CA GLU A 102 6.24 9.05 -6.89
C GLU A 102 7.36 8.13 -7.33
N LEU A 103 7.99 7.43 -6.38
CA LEU A 103 9.07 6.50 -6.67
C LEU A 103 8.62 5.39 -7.64
N TRP A 104 7.39 4.89 -7.45
CA TRP A 104 6.86 3.78 -8.21
C TRP A 104 5.95 4.22 -9.37
N THR A 105 6.03 5.47 -9.77
CA THR A 105 5.30 5.99 -10.92
C THR A 105 6.27 6.15 -12.09
N PRO A 106 5.90 5.77 -13.32
CA PRO A 106 6.77 5.98 -14.48
C PRO A 106 7.16 7.46 -14.62
N PRO A 107 8.39 7.77 -15.02
CA PRO A 107 8.88 9.15 -15.05
C PRO A 107 7.97 10.15 -15.77
N ARG A 108 7.37 9.74 -16.89
CA ARG A 108 6.46 10.60 -17.65
C ARG A 108 5.20 10.92 -16.86
N ALA A 109 4.61 9.92 -16.21
CA ALA A 109 3.42 10.10 -15.39
C ALA A 109 3.77 10.90 -14.14
N ALA A 110 4.94 10.69 -13.56
CA ALA A 110 5.40 11.44 -12.40
C ALA A 110 5.55 12.92 -12.73
N ARG A 111 6.12 13.24 -13.89
CA ARG A 111 6.27 14.64 -14.31
C ARG A 111 4.92 15.32 -14.50
N ARG A 112 3.96 14.64 -15.12
CA ARG A 112 2.62 15.20 -15.31
C ARG A 112 1.92 15.40 -13.99
N ARG A 113 2.06 14.44 -13.06
CA ARG A 113 1.47 14.54 -11.75
C ARG A 113 2.09 15.70 -10.96
N ALA A 114 3.40 15.85 -11.00
CA ALA A 114 4.09 16.93 -10.32
C ALA A 114 3.63 18.29 -10.86
N SER A 115 3.50 18.43 -12.17
CA SER A 115 2.98 19.64 -12.78
C SER A 115 1.55 19.93 -12.34
N SER A 116 0.72 18.90 -12.36
CA SER A 116 -0.67 19.02 -11.95
C SER A 116 -0.79 19.43 -10.49
N VAL A 117 -0.01 18.81 -9.64
CA VAL A 117 -0.02 19.11 -8.21
C VAL A 117 0.49 20.52 -7.96
N THR A 118 1.54 20.94 -8.66
CA THR A 118 2.05 22.31 -8.56
C THR A 118 0.98 23.29 -9.00
N ALA A 119 0.30 23.02 -10.10
CA ALA A 119 -0.78 23.87 -10.59
C ALA A 119 -1.95 23.93 -9.61
N ALA A 120 -2.18 22.84 -8.87
CA ALA A 120 -3.22 22.79 -7.86
C ALA A 120 -2.79 23.39 -6.52
N GLY A 121 -1.59 23.89 -6.42
CA GLY A 121 -1.09 24.51 -5.20
C GLY A 121 -0.62 23.52 -4.16
N GLU A 122 -0.08 22.46 -4.60
CA GLU A 122 0.39 21.36 -3.76
C GLU A 122 1.00 21.80 -2.45
#